data_069ff749ab8cf95c93d0ddd1fe8f351f
#
_entry.id   069ff749ab8cf95c93d0ddd1fe8f351f
#
_cell.length_a   1.000
_cell.length_b   1.000
_cell.length_c   1.000
_cell.angle_alpha   90.00
_cell.angle_beta   90.00
_cell.angle_gamma   90.00
#
_symmetry.space_group_name_H-M   'P 1'
#
loop_
_entity.id
_entity.type
_entity.pdbx_description
1 polymer ?
#
loop_
_entity_poly.entity_id
_entity_poly.type
_entity_poly.pdbx_seq_one_letter_code
_entity_poly.pdbx_strand_id
1 'polypeptide(L)'
;MRLPGVAKSTNREWSLQQRAIFEAFRSAPGHVLVRARAGTGKTTTILEALQYAPESKILLGAFNKQIADELQTRVNDPRVQAKTLHALGMGYIRAQVDDVRVDANNRAWDLVKDVADDAPQAIKIALKNLHTKVRELNPWAETTSDVERIAIAYDLVPDEAELRGKWTEGTYYETVLTILEHAADEVEVIDFADMIFLPLRRGWAWPVADLVVVDEAQDMTGPQLEIALRACRKDGRIVIVGDDRQAIYGFRGAASDGLNRLKARLEAVELGLTTTYRCGKAIVEVARALVPDFQAAPTAPEGTVRTAPLSAWMEAQPGDFVLSRVNAPLMGVALGLIRQGKRARIRGRDIGKGLVELVNKLKLSRLEDLDGALEQWSRREIARLSKKDQAVARTRIAQIMDNVDTLLTLAETVASVAELQRKLETLFSDEGASESVVMCSTIHRAKGLEAGRVWVLEDTLKGGNLEEENLRYVAVTRAKDELVLVTKNYVAPEGGEQ
;
A
#
# COMPACT_ATOMS: atom_id res chain seq x y z
N MET A 1 5.40 27.35 -28.36
CA MET A 1 5.47 26.65 -29.65
C MET A 1 5.42 25.16 -29.33
N ARG A 2 4.42 24.41 -29.79
CA ARG A 2 4.31 22.97 -29.53
C ARG A 2 5.27 22.21 -30.42
N LEU A 3 5.93 21.19 -29.91
CA LEU A 3 6.78 20.31 -30.72
C LEU A 3 5.90 19.46 -31.66
N PRO A 4 6.32 19.19 -32.92
CA PRO A 4 5.55 18.39 -33.87
C PRO A 4 5.53 16.92 -33.44
N GLY A 5 4.32 16.34 -33.34
CA GLY A 5 4.10 14.92 -33.03
C GLY A 5 3.04 14.61 -31.96
N VAL A 6 2.37 15.61 -31.43
CA VAL A 6 1.40 15.44 -30.32
C VAL A 6 0.01 15.08 -30.88
N ALA A 7 -0.54 13.97 -30.36
CA ALA A 7 -1.93 13.57 -30.59
C ALA A 7 -2.89 14.73 -30.20
N LYS A 8 -3.98 14.88 -30.96
CA LYS A 8 -4.97 15.97 -30.80
C LYS A 8 -5.39 16.09 -29.33
N SER A 9 -5.13 17.27 -28.74
CA SER A 9 -5.70 17.63 -27.43
C SER A 9 -7.22 17.51 -27.53
N THR A 10 -7.79 16.69 -26.65
CA THR A 10 -9.20 16.79 -26.32
C THR A 10 -9.47 18.24 -25.91
N ASN A 11 -10.68 18.76 -26.20
CA ASN A 11 -11.13 20.12 -25.87
C ASN A 11 -11.32 20.28 -24.34
N ARG A 12 -10.24 19.99 -23.56
CA ARG A 12 -10.26 19.96 -22.09
C ARG A 12 -9.80 21.29 -21.55
N GLU A 13 -10.64 21.91 -20.75
CA GLU A 13 -10.23 23.09 -19.99
C GLU A 13 -9.37 22.69 -18.80
N TRP A 14 -8.15 23.22 -18.76
CA TRP A 14 -7.20 22.99 -17.67
C TRP A 14 -7.36 24.06 -16.59
N SER A 15 -7.40 23.62 -15.33
CA SER A 15 -7.46 24.53 -14.18
C SER A 15 -6.20 25.40 -14.07
N LEU A 16 -6.27 26.47 -13.29
CA LEU A 16 -5.10 27.31 -13.00
C LEU A 16 -3.97 26.52 -12.34
N GLN A 17 -4.30 25.61 -11.43
CA GLN A 17 -3.32 24.75 -10.76
C GLN A 17 -2.61 23.83 -11.77
N GLN A 18 -3.36 23.21 -12.68
CA GLN A 18 -2.77 22.35 -13.73
C GLN A 18 -1.87 23.15 -14.67
N ARG A 19 -2.27 24.35 -15.07
CA ARG A 19 -1.46 25.24 -15.90
C ARG A 19 -0.18 25.70 -15.19
N ALA A 20 -0.23 25.95 -13.88
CA ALA A 20 0.97 26.27 -13.08
C ALA A 20 1.98 25.10 -13.09
N ILE A 21 1.49 23.85 -13.04
CA ILE A 21 2.35 22.65 -13.17
C ILE A 21 2.96 22.59 -14.57
N PHE A 22 2.19 22.85 -15.64
CA PHE A 22 2.72 22.88 -17.01
C PHE A 22 3.83 23.91 -17.16
N GLU A 23 3.65 25.08 -16.55
CA GLU A 23 4.68 26.13 -16.56
C GLU A 23 5.92 25.71 -15.76
N ALA A 24 5.75 25.04 -14.61
CA ALA A 24 6.87 24.51 -13.86
C ALA A 24 7.65 23.43 -14.65
N PHE A 25 6.97 22.58 -15.41
CA PHE A 25 7.65 21.64 -16.31
C PHE A 25 8.42 22.35 -17.41
N ARG A 26 7.91 23.50 -17.90
CA ARG A 26 8.57 24.30 -18.96
C ARG A 26 9.80 25.03 -18.46
N SER A 27 9.76 25.61 -17.27
CA SER A 27 10.68 26.70 -16.91
C SER A 27 11.21 26.69 -15.48
N ALA A 28 10.75 25.77 -14.58
CA ALA A 28 11.25 25.75 -13.23
C ALA A 28 12.75 25.44 -13.19
N PRO A 29 13.56 26.26 -12.49
CA PRO A 29 15.02 26.07 -12.47
C PRO A 29 15.48 24.93 -11.56
N GLY A 30 14.60 24.36 -10.73
CA GLY A 30 14.91 23.37 -9.72
C GLY A 30 13.86 22.26 -9.61
N HIS A 31 13.92 21.54 -8.49
CA HIS A 31 13.01 20.44 -8.20
C HIS A 31 11.61 20.92 -7.86
N VAL A 32 10.60 20.10 -8.13
CA VAL A 32 9.19 20.42 -7.90
C VAL A 32 8.52 19.32 -7.09
N LEU A 33 7.74 19.69 -6.09
CA LEU A 33 6.80 18.82 -5.41
C LEU A 33 5.38 19.20 -5.82
N VAL A 34 4.64 18.27 -6.41
CA VAL A 34 3.21 18.41 -6.70
C VAL A 34 2.42 17.70 -5.61
N ARG A 35 1.84 18.48 -4.69
CA ARG A 35 0.94 17.94 -3.66
C ARG A 35 -0.45 17.85 -4.23
N ALA A 36 -0.90 16.64 -4.54
CA ALA A 36 -2.13 16.43 -5.29
C ALA A 36 -3.14 15.60 -4.50
N ARG A 37 -4.32 16.15 -4.26
CA ARG A 37 -5.39 15.51 -3.50
C ARG A 37 -6.08 14.38 -4.31
N ALA A 38 -6.95 13.62 -3.64
CA ALA A 38 -7.70 12.52 -4.25
C ALA A 38 -8.54 12.98 -5.44
N GLY A 39 -8.50 12.28 -6.57
CA GLY A 39 -9.36 12.55 -7.73
C GLY A 39 -9.07 13.86 -8.48
N THR A 40 -7.93 14.51 -8.24
CA THR A 40 -7.56 15.80 -8.90
C THR A 40 -6.98 15.63 -10.31
N GLY A 41 -6.88 14.39 -10.79
CA GLY A 41 -6.32 14.11 -12.11
C GLY A 41 -4.79 14.17 -12.15
N LYS A 42 -4.09 13.80 -11.08
CA LYS A 42 -2.62 13.75 -10.96
C LYS A 42 -1.96 13.23 -12.23
N THR A 43 -2.17 11.96 -12.54
CA THR A 43 -1.55 11.27 -13.67
C THR A 43 -1.83 11.97 -15.00
N THR A 44 -3.08 12.40 -15.22
CA THR A 44 -3.45 13.12 -16.44
C THR A 44 -2.72 14.46 -16.56
N THR A 45 -2.59 15.19 -15.44
CA THR A 45 -1.87 16.46 -15.40
C THR A 45 -0.39 16.27 -15.67
N ILE A 46 0.23 15.25 -15.09
CA ILE A 46 1.66 14.94 -15.30
C ILE A 46 1.93 14.53 -16.74
N LEU A 47 1.12 13.65 -17.32
CA LEU A 47 1.27 13.24 -18.71
C LEU A 47 1.16 14.42 -19.70
N GLU A 48 0.25 15.35 -19.44
CA GLU A 48 0.18 16.60 -20.23
C GLU A 48 1.40 17.48 -19.97
N ALA A 49 1.84 17.62 -18.73
CA ALA A 49 2.97 18.45 -18.33
C ALA A 49 4.30 18.02 -19.01
N LEU A 50 4.50 16.72 -19.21
CA LEU A 50 5.70 16.16 -19.88
C LEU A 50 5.93 16.77 -21.28
N GLN A 51 4.87 17.16 -21.99
CA GLN A 51 4.96 17.79 -23.31
C GLN A 51 5.65 19.17 -23.28
N TYR A 52 5.67 19.81 -22.13
CA TYR A 52 6.28 21.14 -21.94
C TYR A 52 7.72 21.05 -21.42
N ALA A 53 8.15 19.89 -20.95
CA ALA A 53 9.48 19.68 -20.43
C ALA A 53 10.56 19.80 -21.53
N PRO A 54 11.62 20.61 -21.34
CA PRO A 54 12.68 20.79 -22.32
C PRO A 54 13.68 19.62 -22.36
N GLU A 55 13.69 18.77 -21.36
CA GLU A 55 14.66 17.71 -21.16
C GLU A 55 14.59 16.65 -22.27
N SER A 56 15.76 16.09 -22.61
CA SER A 56 15.89 15.12 -23.69
C SER A 56 15.74 13.67 -23.22
N LYS A 57 15.98 13.41 -21.93
CA LYS A 57 15.82 12.09 -21.30
C LYS A 57 14.97 12.21 -20.03
N ILE A 58 13.80 11.64 -20.08
CA ILE A 58 12.80 11.74 -19.00
C ILE A 58 12.50 10.33 -18.47
N LEU A 59 12.67 10.12 -17.18
CA LEU A 59 12.28 8.90 -16.48
C LEU A 59 10.97 9.17 -15.72
N LEU A 60 9.94 8.38 -16.01
CA LEU A 60 8.69 8.37 -15.24
C LEU A 60 8.68 7.11 -14.36
N GLY A 61 8.95 7.30 -13.07
CA GLY A 61 8.98 6.24 -12.07
C GLY A 61 7.57 5.85 -11.64
N ALA A 62 7.20 4.59 -11.85
CA ALA A 62 5.91 4.01 -11.49
C ALA A 62 6.05 3.02 -10.33
N PHE A 63 5.01 2.95 -9.48
CA PHE A 63 4.99 2.06 -8.33
C PHE A 63 4.96 0.57 -8.71
N ASN A 64 4.24 0.19 -9.76
CA ASN A 64 4.14 -1.20 -10.23
C ASN A 64 4.14 -1.30 -11.76
N LYS A 65 4.28 -2.55 -12.27
CA LYS A 65 4.38 -2.82 -13.70
C LYS A 65 3.12 -2.42 -14.47
N GLN A 66 1.93 -2.71 -13.93
CA GLN A 66 0.67 -2.36 -14.60
C GLN A 66 0.55 -0.85 -14.83
N ILE A 67 0.90 -0.05 -13.81
CA ILE A 67 0.94 1.42 -13.93
C ILE A 67 2.01 1.86 -14.93
N ALA A 68 3.21 1.26 -14.89
CA ALA A 68 4.27 1.58 -15.84
C ALA A 68 3.85 1.32 -17.29
N ASP A 69 3.24 0.17 -17.55
CA ASP A 69 2.76 -0.23 -18.89
C ASP A 69 1.62 0.70 -19.37
N GLU A 70 0.67 1.05 -18.47
CA GLU A 70 -0.39 2.03 -18.77
C GLU A 70 0.19 3.40 -19.10
N LEU A 71 1.11 3.90 -18.28
CA LEU A 71 1.76 5.19 -18.49
C LEU A 71 2.53 5.19 -19.82
N GLN A 72 3.31 4.13 -20.11
CA GLN A 72 4.07 4.03 -21.36
C GLN A 72 3.14 4.01 -22.58
N THR A 73 1.97 3.35 -22.48
CA THR A 73 0.97 3.33 -23.58
C THR A 73 0.34 4.72 -23.79
N ARG A 74 0.15 5.50 -22.73
CA ARG A 74 -0.44 6.84 -22.80
C ARG A 74 0.55 7.93 -23.20
N VAL A 75 1.84 7.68 -23.00
CA VAL A 75 2.93 8.60 -23.38
C VAL A 75 3.37 8.31 -24.82
N ASN A 76 3.10 9.24 -25.72
CA ASN A 76 3.58 9.19 -27.11
C ASN A 76 4.75 10.17 -27.31
N ASP A 77 5.79 10.03 -26.48
CA ASP A 77 6.98 10.88 -26.52
C ASP A 77 8.22 9.98 -26.35
N PRO A 78 9.10 9.88 -27.36
CA PRO A 78 10.27 9.01 -27.34
C PRO A 78 11.32 9.42 -26.28
N ARG A 79 11.24 10.64 -25.75
CA ARG A 79 12.11 11.11 -24.66
C ARG A 79 11.75 10.48 -23.31
N VAL A 80 10.50 9.98 -23.16
CA VAL A 80 9.95 9.50 -21.90
C VAL A 80 10.01 7.98 -21.81
N GLN A 81 10.62 7.49 -20.75
CA GLN A 81 10.61 6.08 -20.39
C GLN A 81 9.85 5.89 -19.07
N ALA A 82 8.70 5.22 -19.13
CA ALA A 82 7.98 4.80 -17.92
C ALA A 82 8.53 3.45 -17.46
N LYS A 83 9.04 3.40 -16.23
CA LYS A 83 9.63 2.19 -15.65
C LYS A 83 9.22 2.03 -14.18
N THR A 84 9.11 0.79 -13.74
CA THR A 84 9.13 0.54 -12.29
C THR A 84 10.54 0.75 -11.75
N LEU A 85 10.65 1.08 -10.46
CA LEU A 85 11.96 1.25 -9.82
C LEU A 85 12.74 -0.07 -9.75
N HIS A 86 12.06 -1.21 -9.69
CA HIS A 86 12.71 -2.53 -9.84
C HIS A 86 13.30 -2.73 -11.25
N ALA A 87 12.56 -2.35 -12.29
CA ALA A 87 13.09 -2.43 -13.67
C ALA A 87 14.27 -1.49 -13.89
N LEU A 88 14.29 -0.33 -13.23
CA LEU A 88 15.41 0.58 -13.23
C LEU A 88 16.63 -0.05 -12.53
N GLY A 89 16.43 -0.60 -11.33
CA GLY A 89 17.47 -1.31 -10.58
C GLY A 89 18.03 -2.50 -11.34
N MET A 90 17.17 -3.30 -11.99
CA MET A 90 17.61 -4.37 -12.89
C MET A 90 18.51 -3.85 -14.03
N GLY A 91 18.21 -2.67 -14.57
CA GLY A 91 19.05 -2.02 -15.58
C GLY A 91 20.46 -1.70 -15.05
N TYR A 92 20.56 -1.24 -13.81
CA TYR A 92 21.85 -1.00 -13.16
C TYR A 92 22.64 -2.29 -12.94
N ILE A 93 22.00 -3.36 -12.50
CA ILE A 93 22.65 -4.66 -12.28
C ILE A 93 23.18 -5.20 -13.60
N ARG A 94 22.38 -5.21 -14.67
CA ARG A 94 22.79 -5.70 -15.99
C ARG A 94 23.94 -4.93 -16.63
N ALA A 95 24.17 -3.71 -16.22
CA ALA A 95 25.29 -2.92 -16.69
C ALA A 95 26.60 -3.21 -15.92
N GLN A 96 26.53 -3.97 -14.82
CA GLN A 96 27.68 -4.35 -13.98
C GLN A 96 27.97 -5.85 -14.01
N VAL A 97 26.96 -6.66 -14.30
CA VAL A 97 27.04 -8.12 -14.24
C VAL A 97 26.56 -8.70 -15.56
N ASP A 98 27.45 -9.42 -16.23
CA ASP A 98 27.12 -10.15 -17.44
C ASP A 98 26.24 -11.37 -17.10
N ASP A 99 25.29 -11.71 -17.98
CA ASP A 99 24.42 -12.89 -17.89
C ASP A 99 23.67 -13.09 -16.56
N VAL A 100 23.32 -11.98 -15.87
CA VAL A 100 22.56 -12.04 -14.64
C VAL A 100 21.21 -12.75 -14.83
N ARG A 101 20.96 -13.76 -14.01
CA ARG A 101 19.74 -14.58 -14.02
C ARG A 101 18.80 -14.19 -12.90
N VAL A 102 17.51 -14.06 -13.22
CA VAL A 102 16.46 -13.83 -12.21
C VAL A 102 15.86 -15.17 -11.77
N ASP A 103 16.02 -15.53 -10.52
CA ASP A 103 15.39 -16.69 -9.88
C ASP A 103 14.58 -16.25 -8.65
N ALA A 104 13.38 -15.79 -8.89
CA ALA A 104 12.49 -15.29 -7.83
C ALA A 104 12.03 -16.39 -6.85
N ASN A 105 12.14 -17.66 -7.20
CA ASN A 105 11.65 -18.78 -6.38
C ASN A 105 12.71 -19.31 -5.43
N ASN A 106 13.96 -19.44 -5.89
CA ASN A 106 15.00 -20.16 -5.15
C ASN A 106 16.03 -19.23 -4.51
N ARG A 107 16.34 -18.07 -5.12
CA ARG A 107 17.40 -17.16 -4.65
C ARG A 107 17.39 -16.92 -3.13
N ALA A 108 16.23 -16.57 -2.58
CA ALA A 108 16.12 -16.31 -1.14
C ALA A 108 16.35 -17.56 -0.28
N TRP A 109 16.05 -18.74 -0.81
CA TRP A 109 16.34 -20.02 -0.15
C TRP A 109 17.81 -20.41 -0.25
N ASP A 110 18.44 -20.18 -1.39
CA ASP A 110 19.84 -20.52 -1.62
C ASP A 110 20.73 -19.69 -0.70
N LEU A 111 20.49 -18.39 -0.58
CA LEU A 111 21.18 -17.52 0.40
C LEU A 111 21.08 -18.04 1.85
N VAL A 112 19.92 -18.56 2.26
CA VAL A 112 19.77 -19.15 3.60
C VAL A 112 20.55 -20.46 3.73
N LYS A 113 20.55 -21.31 2.70
CA LYS A 113 21.33 -22.57 2.71
C LYS A 113 22.82 -22.30 2.79
N ASP A 114 23.31 -21.34 2.01
CA ASP A 114 24.74 -21.04 1.98
C ASP A 114 25.27 -20.56 3.34
N VAL A 115 24.45 -19.82 4.11
CA VAL A 115 24.86 -19.24 5.40
C VAL A 115 24.42 -20.07 6.62
N ALA A 116 23.29 -20.75 6.53
CA ALA A 116 22.63 -21.39 7.67
C ALA A 116 22.00 -22.77 7.33
N ASP A 117 22.73 -23.63 6.59
CA ASP A 117 22.19 -24.93 6.16
C ASP A 117 21.88 -25.89 7.32
N ASP A 118 22.56 -25.75 8.44
CA ASP A 118 22.32 -26.51 9.67
C ASP A 118 21.13 -25.98 10.51
N ALA A 119 20.48 -24.87 10.12
CA ALA A 119 19.37 -24.34 10.86
C ALA A 119 18.12 -25.24 10.79
N PRO A 120 17.31 -25.32 11.87
CA PRO A 120 16.00 -25.94 11.82
C PRO A 120 15.12 -25.35 10.72
N GLN A 121 14.26 -26.19 10.12
CA GLN A 121 13.44 -25.75 8.98
C GLN A 121 12.58 -24.51 9.28
N ALA A 122 12.03 -24.39 10.50
CA ALA A 122 11.27 -23.21 10.91
C ALA A 122 12.14 -21.94 10.89
N ILE A 123 13.37 -22.03 11.39
CA ILE A 123 14.35 -20.92 11.38
C ILE A 123 14.75 -20.57 9.94
N LYS A 124 14.99 -21.57 9.06
CA LYS A 124 15.27 -21.30 7.63
C LYS A 124 14.14 -20.53 6.95
N ILE A 125 12.88 -20.88 7.23
CA ILE A 125 11.71 -20.16 6.70
C ILE A 125 11.69 -18.72 7.22
N ALA A 126 11.91 -18.53 8.53
CA ALA A 126 11.94 -17.22 9.14
C ALA A 126 13.09 -16.36 8.59
N LEU A 127 14.32 -16.92 8.48
CA LEU A 127 15.47 -16.25 7.88
C LEU A 127 15.18 -15.81 6.44
N LYS A 128 14.65 -16.73 5.61
CA LYS A 128 14.27 -16.40 4.22
C LYS A 128 13.34 -15.20 4.15
N ASN A 129 12.29 -15.18 4.96
CA ASN A 129 11.30 -14.11 4.94
C ASN A 129 11.89 -12.79 5.43
N LEU A 130 12.68 -12.84 6.51
CA LEU A 130 13.24 -11.62 7.12
C LEU A 130 14.33 -10.99 6.26
N HIS A 131 15.34 -11.76 5.79
CA HIS A 131 16.40 -11.15 4.96
C HIS A 131 15.86 -10.59 3.65
N THR A 132 14.83 -11.24 3.04
CA THR A 132 14.14 -10.69 1.87
C THR A 132 13.52 -9.34 2.20
N LYS A 133 12.82 -9.23 3.33
CA LYS A 133 12.19 -7.99 3.76
C LYS A 133 13.19 -6.90 4.11
N VAL A 134 14.32 -7.26 4.70
CA VAL A 134 15.39 -6.29 5.00
C VAL A 134 16.04 -5.76 3.72
N ARG A 135 16.31 -6.61 2.71
CA ARG A 135 16.80 -6.17 1.40
C ARG A 135 15.86 -5.18 0.72
N GLU A 136 14.53 -5.36 0.86
CA GLU A 136 13.53 -4.45 0.28
C GLU A 136 13.45 -3.09 0.99
N LEU A 137 13.64 -3.06 2.33
CA LEU A 137 13.29 -1.90 3.15
C LEU A 137 14.49 -1.16 3.74
N ASN A 138 15.59 -1.84 3.98
CA ASN A 138 16.81 -1.25 4.50
C ASN A 138 18.06 -1.91 3.89
N PRO A 139 18.40 -1.59 2.63
CA PRO A 139 19.61 -2.09 1.98
C PRO A 139 20.92 -1.78 2.74
N TRP A 140 20.89 -0.82 3.64
CA TRP A 140 22.03 -0.35 4.43
C TRP A 140 22.06 -0.92 5.84
N ALA A 141 21.26 -1.93 6.17
CA ALA A 141 21.25 -2.53 7.50
C ALA A 141 22.65 -3.07 7.86
N GLU A 142 23.16 -2.65 9.00
CA GLU A 142 24.49 -3.01 9.53
C GLU A 142 24.42 -3.49 10.97
N THR A 143 23.31 -3.27 11.66
CA THR A 143 23.12 -3.64 13.06
C THR A 143 21.94 -4.58 13.25
N THR A 144 22.01 -5.43 14.29
CA THR A 144 20.90 -6.29 14.69
C THR A 144 19.64 -5.47 15.01
N SER A 145 19.79 -4.26 15.52
CA SER A 145 18.66 -3.34 15.77
C SER A 145 17.96 -2.90 14.48
N ASP A 146 18.67 -2.76 13.35
CA ASP A 146 18.07 -2.46 12.04
C ASP A 146 17.21 -3.62 11.57
N VAL A 147 17.70 -4.84 11.74
CA VAL A 147 17.00 -6.08 11.39
C VAL A 147 15.80 -6.31 12.31
N GLU A 148 15.97 -6.15 13.63
CA GLU A 148 14.93 -6.33 14.63
C GLU A 148 13.72 -5.43 14.37
N ARG A 149 13.92 -4.15 14.07
CA ARG A 149 12.82 -3.23 13.75
C ARG A 149 11.93 -3.74 12.60
N ILE A 150 12.56 -4.30 11.56
CA ILE A 150 11.82 -4.87 10.44
C ILE A 150 11.16 -6.18 10.84
N ALA A 151 11.85 -7.05 11.58
CA ALA A 151 11.30 -8.31 12.05
C ALA A 151 10.02 -8.11 12.86
N ILE A 152 10.01 -7.15 13.78
CA ILE A 152 8.84 -6.83 14.59
C ILE A 152 7.72 -6.21 13.73
N ALA A 153 8.05 -5.25 12.85
CA ALA A 153 7.07 -4.57 12.01
C ALA A 153 6.30 -5.51 11.08
N TYR A 154 6.94 -6.59 10.65
CA TYR A 154 6.39 -7.53 9.66
C TYR A 154 6.06 -8.92 10.23
N ASP A 155 6.11 -9.11 11.55
CA ASP A 155 5.84 -10.40 12.21
C ASP A 155 6.76 -11.53 11.70
N LEU A 156 8.04 -11.23 11.62
CA LEU A 156 9.05 -12.13 11.13
C LEU A 156 10.01 -12.60 12.25
N VAL A 157 9.60 -12.45 13.50
CA VAL A 157 10.31 -12.99 14.66
C VAL A 157 9.87 -14.43 14.87
N PRO A 158 10.77 -15.44 14.91
CA PRO A 158 10.41 -16.82 15.19
C PRO A 158 9.76 -17.00 16.57
N ASP A 159 8.92 -18.01 16.73
CA ASP A 159 8.32 -18.33 18.03
C ASP A 159 9.40 -18.75 19.04
N GLU A 160 9.20 -18.47 20.32
CA GLU A 160 10.11 -18.89 21.40
C GLU A 160 10.39 -20.42 21.39
N ALA A 161 9.40 -21.21 20.97
CA ALA A 161 9.53 -22.65 20.81
C ALA A 161 10.45 -23.07 19.66
N GLU A 162 10.67 -22.21 18.68
CA GLU A 162 11.53 -22.41 17.51
C GLU A 162 12.97 -21.96 17.81
N LEU A 163 13.13 -20.97 18.71
CA LEU A 163 14.41 -20.45 19.16
C LEU A 163 15.02 -21.38 20.24
N ARG A 164 15.79 -22.38 19.82
CA ARG A 164 16.39 -23.38 20.70
C ARG A 164 17.89 -23.55 20.45
N GLY A 165 18.61 -23.95 21.50
CA GLY A 165 20.04 -24.21 21.41
C GLY A 165 20.84 -22.96 21.07
N LYS A 166 21.58 -22.99 19.95
CA LYS A 166 22.34 -21.84 19.46
C LYS A 166 21.44 -20.70 18.87
N TRP A 167 20.18 -21.00 18.56
CA TRP A 167 19.26 -20.06 17.96
C TRP A 167 18.58 -19.23 19.04
N THR A 168 19.09 -18.02 19.25
CA THR A 168 18.49 -16.96 20.04
C THR A 168 17.99 -15.87 19.09
N GLU A 169 17.21 -14.90 19.56
CA GLU A 169 16.85 -13.73 18.73
C GLU A 169 18.10 -12.99 18.23
N GLY A 170 19.14 -12.84 19.08
CA GLY A 170 20.40 -12.20 18.69
C GLY A 170 21.08 -12.94 17.55
N THR A 171 21.32 -14.25 17.69
CA THR A 171 21.93 -15.08 16.64
C THR A 171 21.10 -15.09 15.36
N TYR A 172 19.77 -15.07 15.48
CA TYR A 172 18.86 -14.99 14.34
C TYR A 172 19.06 -13.69 13.55
N TYR A 173 19.14 -12.54 14.22
CA TYR A 173 19.37 -11.23 13.56
C TYR A 173 20.80 -11.10 13.01
N GLU A 174 21.81 -11.62 13.72
CA GLU A 174 23.20 -11.69 13.23
C GLU A 174 23.30 -12.52 11.95
N THR A 175 22.61 -13.66 11.90
CA THR A 175 22.58 -14.50 10.70
C THR A 175 21.95 -13.77 9.51
N VAL A 176 20.91 -12.95 9.74
CA VAL A 176 20.34 -12.11 8.67
C VAL A 176 21.38 -11.12 8.14
N LEU A 177 22.17 -10.48 8.99
CA LEU A 177 23.24 -9.56 8.54
C LEU A 177 24.27 -10.30 7.68
N THR A 178 24.69 -11.49 8.10
CA THR A 178 25.60 -12.36 7.31
C THR A 178 24.99 -12.71 5.95
N ILE A 179 23.68 -13.01 5.89
CA ILE A 179 22.98 -13.26 4.62
C ILE A 179 22.97 -12.01 3.74
N LEU A 180 22.83 -10.82 4.30
CA LEU A 180 22.86 -9.56 3.51
C LEU A 180 24.25 -9.32 2.91
N GLU A 181 25.32 -9.61 3.63
CA GLU A 181 26.68 -9.51 3.12
C GLU A 181 26.89 -10.50 1.98
N HIS A 182 26.54 -11.78 2.20
CA HIS A 182 26.61 -12.80 1.18
C HIS A 182 25.77 -12.46 -0.06
N ALA A 183 24.53 -11.97 0.12
CA ALA A 183 23.68 -11.55 -0.98
C ALA A 183 24.26 -10.37 -1.79
N ALA A 184 25.07 -9.51 -1.14
CA ALA A 184 25.73 -8.42 -1.82
C ALA A 184 26.90 -8.90 -2.71
N ASP A 185 27.51 -10.03 -2.40
CA ASP A 185 28.65 -10.60 -3.14
C ASP A 185 28.20 -11.53 -4.26
N GLU A 186 27.15 -12.32 -4.02
CA GLU A 186 26.56 -13.25 -4.99
C GLU A 186 25.59 -12.52 -5.92
N VAL A 187 26.06 -12.09 -7.10
CA VAL A 187 25.31 -11.18 -7.99
C VAL A 187 24.85 -11.80 -9.31
N GLU A 188 25.26 -13.03 -9.63
CA GLU A 188 24.91 -13.72 -10.89
C GLU A 188 23.45 -14.18 -10.91
N VAL A 189 22.92 -14.57 -9.74
CA VAL A 189 21.52 -14.97 -9.56
C VAL A 189 20.86 -14.02 -8.59
N ILE A 190 19.76 -13.40 -9.00
CA ILE A 190 19.07 -12.37 -8.23
C ILE A 190 17.57 -12.65 -8.13
N ASP A 191 16.90 -12.02 -7.16
CA ASP A 191 15.45 -11.95 -7.07
C ASP A 191 14.93 -10.49 -7.18
N PHE A 192 13.63 -10.29 -6.92
CA PHE A 192 13.04 -8.95 -6.97
C PHE A 192 13.60 -8.02 -5.88
N ALA A 193 13.92 -8.52 -4.69
CA ALA A 193 14.50 -7.70 -3.63
C ALA A 193 15.88 -7.19 -4.01
N ASP A 194 16.68 -8.03 -4.70
CA ASP A 194 18.01 -7.68 -5.18
C ASP A 194 17.99 -6.52 -6.19
N MET A 195 16.90 -6.37 -6.95
CA MET A 195 16.77 -5.26 -7.92
C MET A 195 16.78 -3.87 -7.26
N ILE A 196 16.43 -3.79 -5.97
CA ILE A 196 16.53 -2.55 -5.15
C ILE A 196 17.79 -2.59 -4.30
N PHE A 197 18.07 -3.73 -3.67
CA PHE A 197 19.16 -3.94 -2.74
C PHE A 197 20.55 -3.72 -3.36
N LEU A 198 20.87 -4.47 -4.41
CA LEU A 198 22.21 -4.45 -5.01
C LEU A 198 22.64 -3.07 -5.54
N PRO A 199 21.80 -2.35 -6.33
CA PRO A 199 22.19 -1.03 -6.80
C PRO A 199 22.49 -0.04 -5.68
N LEU A 200 21.80 -0.15 -4.55
CA LEU A 200 22.01 0.72 -3.40
C LEU A 200 23.16 0.26 -2.51
N ARG A 201 23.24 -1.03 -2.19
CA ARG A 201 24.29 -1.60 -1.34
C ARG A 201 25.66 -1.50 -1.98
N ARG A 202 25.77 -1.76 -3.28
CA ARG A 202 27.02 -1.74 -4.07
C ARG A 202 27.32 -0.37 -4.69
N GLY A 203 26.41 0.60 -4.55
CA GLY A 203 26.60 1.93 -5.17
C GLY A 203 26.51 1.94 -6.70
N TRP A 204 25.78 1.00 -7.30
CA TRP A 204 25.62 0.86 -8.76
C TRP A 204 24.52 1.74 -9.36
N ALA A 205 23.78 2.49 -8.54
CA ALA A 205 22.79 3.43 -9.04
C ALA A 205 23.47 4.73 -9.51
N TRP A 206 23.35 5.05 -10.80
CA TRP A 206 23.93 6.25 -11.41
C TRP A 206 22.88 7.04 -12.22
N PRO A 207 23.17 8.31 -12.54
CA PRO A 207 22.27 9.17 -13.30
C PRO A 207 22.02 8.66 -14.73
N VAL A 208 20.75 8.58 -15.12
CA VAL A 208 20.30 8.11 -16.45
C VAL A 208 19.35 9.10 -17.14
N ALA A 209 18.78 10.07 -16.42
CA ALA A 209 17.77 10.99 -16.92
C ALA A 209 18.07 12.45 -16.52
N ASP A 210 17.62 13.38 -17.38
CA ASP A 210 17.71 14.83 -17.14
C ASP A 210 16.52 15.30 -16.30
N LEU A 211 15.36 14.61 -16.45
CA LEU A 211 14.16 14.81 -15.62
C LEU A 211 13.71 13.44 -15.08
N VAL A 212 13.53 13.36 -13.77
CA VAL A 212 12.92 12.21 -13.09
C VAL A 212 11.59 12.64 -12.48
N VAL A 213 10.52 11.98 -12.89
CA VAL A 213 9.18 12.19 -12.35
C VAL A 213 8.79 10.95 -11.55
N VAL A 214 8.38 11.14 -10.29
CA VAL A 214 7.96 10.06 -9.39
C VAL A 214 6.49 10.27 -9.03
N ASP A 215 5.60 9.42 -9.56
CA ASP A 215 4.16 9.46 -9.22
C ASP A 215 3.87 8.55 -8.02
N GLU A 216 2.84 8.90 -7.23
CA GLU A 216 2.43 8.22 -6.00
C GLU A 216 3.59 8.02 -5.00
N ALA A 217 4.44 9.04 -4.88
CA ALA A 217 5.65 8.97 -4.05
C ALA A 217 5.38 8.65 -2.57
N GLN A 218 4.20 8.97 -2.05
CA GLN A 218 3.80 8.64 -0.68
C GLN A 218 3.68 7.12 -0.43
N ASP A 219 3.62 6.30 -1.48
CA ASP A 219 3.49 4.84 -1.38
C ASP A 219 4.82 4.11 -1.56
N MET A 220 5.87 4.83 -1.93
CA MET A 220 7.19 4.26 -2.17
C MET A 220 7.99 4.10 -0.89
N THR A 221 8.77 3.04 -0.81
CA THR A 221 9.74 2.86 0.28
C THR A 221 10.92 3.81 0.13
N GLY A 222 11.64 4.08 1.22
CA GLY A 222 12.86 4.90 1.18
C GLY A 222 13.88 4.44 0.14
N PRO A 223 14.22 3.14 0.07
CA PRO A 223 15.12 2.60 -0.96
C PRO A 223 14.63 2.81 -2.40
N GLN A 224 13.33 2.64 -2.65
CA GLN A 224 12.76 2.91 -3.97
C GLN A 224 12.92 4.38 -4.35
N LEU A 225 12.59 5.30 -3.46
CA LEU A 225 12.80 6.73 -3.68
C LEU A 225 14.28 7.05 -3.92
N GLU A 226 15.19 6.45 -3.16
CA GLU A 226 16.63 6.67 -3.33
C GLU A 226 17.13 6.25 -4.72
N ILE A 227 16.65 5.12 -5.26
CA ILE A 227 16.96 4.71 -6.64
C ILE A 227 16.45 5.76 -7.65
N ALA A 228 15.23 6.26 -7.47
CA ALA A 228 14.68 7.29 -8.34
C ALA A 228 15.48 8.59 -8.27
N LEU A 229 15.87 9.03 -7.06
CA LEU A 229 16.67 10.25 -6.89
C LEU A 229 18.05 10.13 -7.54
N ARG A 230 18.73 8.98 -7.36
CA ARG A 230 20.05 8.73 -7.98
C ARG A 230 19.99 8.63 -9.48
N ALA A 231 18.84 8.31 -10.07
CA ALA A 231 18.64 8.28 -11.51
C ALA A 231 18.70 9.67 -12.16
N CYS A 232 18.53 10.74 -11.40
CA CYS A 232 18.60 12.11 -11.89
C CYS A 232 20.05 12.57 -12.02
N ARG A 233 20.38 13.22 -13.12
CA ARG A 233 21.67 13.88 -13.31
C ARG A 233 21.87 15.04 -12.33
N LYS A 234 23.11 15.40 -12.05
CA LYS A 234 23.45 16.47 -11.11
C LYS A 234 22.80 17.81 -11.47
N ASP A 235 22.74 18.11 -12.76
CA ASP A 235 22.11 19.34 -13.29
C ASP A 235 20.68 19.09 -13.77
N GLY A 236 20.11 17.92 -13.44
CA GLY A 236 18.78 17.54 -13.80
C GLY A 236 17.74 17.98 -12.77
N ARG A 237 16.48 17.71 -13.09
CA ARG A 237 15.34 18.04 -12.23
C ARG A 237 14.60 16.81 -11.75
N ILE A 238 14.00 16.92 -10.58
CA ILE A 238 13.13 15.89 -10.00
C ILE A 238 11.76 16.51 -9.76
N VAL A 239 10.72 15.83 -10.22
CA VAL A 239 9.34 16.16 -9.93
C VAL A 239 8.74 15.03 -9.10
N ILE A 240 8.40 15.32 -7.86
CA ILE A 240 7.72 14.39 -6.94
C ILE A 240 6.23 14.69 -6.97
N VAL A 241 5.41 13.68 -7.17
CA VAL A 241 3.96 13.79 -7.16
C VAL A 241 3.37 12.87 -6.11
N GLY A 242 2.49 13.37 -5.26
CA GLY A 242 1.91 12.56 -4.23
C GLY A 242 0.83 13.28 -3.41
N ASP A 243 0.14 12.49 -2.60
CA ASP A 243 -0.86 12.96 -1.63
C ASP A 243 -0.49 12.48 -0.23
N ASP A 244 0.07 13.37 0.60
CA ASP A 244 0.43 13.06 1.99
C ASP A 244 -0.77 12.59 2.82
N ARG A 245 -1.99 13.05 2.46
CA ARG A 245 -3.23 12.63 3.13
C ARG A 245 -3.72 11.25 2.67
N GLN A 246 -3.14 10.68 1.63
CA GLN A 246 -3.31 9.27 1.23
C GLN A 246 -2.15 8.37 1.66
N ALA A 247 -1.20 8.87 2.46
CA ALA A 247 -0.14 8.08 3.08
C ALA A 247 -0.74 7.25 4.25
N ILE A 248 -1.16 6.03 3.96
CA ILE A 248 -1.79 5.09 4.91
C ILE A 248 -0.98 3.79 5.08
N TYR A 249 0.22 3.71 4.52
CA TYR A 249 1.11 2.57 4.62
C TYR A 249 2.32 2.83 5.52
N GLY A 250 2.13 3.60 6.60
CA GLY A 250 3.19 3.90 7.58
C GLY A 250 3.86 2.63 8.12
N PHE A 251 3.10 1.56 8.31
CA PHE A 251 3.60 0.25 8.70
C PHE A 251 4.51 -0.43 7.64
N ARG A 252 4.52 0.04 6.38
CA ARG A 252 5.43 -0.44 5.31
C ARG A 252 6.71 0.39 5.20
N GLY A 253 7.01 1.25 6.18
CA GLY A 253 8.18 2.13 6.15
C GLY A 253 8.00 3.39 5.29
N ALA A 254 6.79 3.65 4.77
CA ALA A 254 6.44 4.94 4.20
C ALA A 254 6.19 5.91 5.36
N ALA A 255 7.02 6.93 5.49
CA ALA A 255 6.86 7.92 6.55
C ALA A 255 5.66 8.83 6.25
N SER A 256 4.80 9.08 7.24
CA SER A 256 3.65 10.01 7.10
C SER A 256 4.08 11.44 6.72
N ASP A 257 5.32 11.82 6.99
CA ASP A 257 5.95 13.08 6.60
C ASP A 257 6.91 12.93 5.40
N GLY A 258 6.90 11.79 4.70
CA GLY A 258 7.82 11.46 3.62
C GLY A 258 7.91 12.52 2.53
N LEU A 259 6.77 13.08 2.10
CA LEU A 259 6.75 14.16 1.11
C LEU A 259 7.39 15.45 1.62
N ASN A 260 7.20 15.80 2.89
CA ASN A 260 7.83 16.99 3.48
C ASN A 260 9.34 16.82 3.60
N ARG A 261 9.82 15.63 3.97
CA ARG A 261 11.26 15.33 3.99
C ARG A 261 11.87 15.37 2.59
N LEU A 262 11.18 14.84 1.58
CA LEU A 262 11.62 14.92 0.18
C LEU A 262 11.66 16.38 -0.29
N LYS A 263 10.63 17.17 0.01
CA LYS A 263 10.60 18.61 -0.29
C LYS A 263 11.83 19.32 0.29
N ALA A 264 12.10 19.10 1.57
CA ALA A 264 13.24 19.74 2.27
C ALA A 264 14.58 19.25 1.70
N ARG A 265 14.75 17.95 1.47
CA ARG A 265 15.98 17.36 0.90
C ARG A 265 16.29 17.87 -0.50
N LEU A 266 15.26 18.11 -1.32
CA LEU A 266 15.39 18.56 -2.70
C LEU A 266 15.29 20.07 -2.84
N GLU A 267 15.01 20.81 -1.78
CA GLU A 267 14.68 22.25 -1.82
C GLU A 267 13.59 22.53 -2.88
N ALA A 268 12.62 21.61 -3.00
CA ALA A 268 11.65 21.62 -4.07
C ALA A 268 10.59 22.72 -3.90
N VAL A 269 10.28 23.39 -5.00
CA VAL A 269 9.11 24.28 -5.08
C VAL A 269 7.83 23.47 -5.01
N GLU A 270 6.90 23.84 -4.12
CA GLU A 270 5.65 23.12 -3.96
C GLU A 270 4.52 23.75 -4.80
N LEU A 271 3.81 22.90 -5.54
CA LEU A 271 2.60 23.22 -6.28
C LEU A 271 1.45 22.32 -5.82
N GLY A 272 0.24 22.87 -5.75
CA GLY A 272 -0.95 22.12 -5.30
C GLY A 272 -1.85 21.71 -6.44
N LEU A 273 -2.45 20.51 -6.32
CA LEU A 273 -3.65 20.09 -7.05
C LEU A 273 -4.71 19.75 -6.01
N THR A 274 -5.64 20.65 -5.76
CA THR A 274 -6.63 20.53 -4.68
C THR A 274 -8.05 20.32 -5.18
N THR A 275 -8.32 20.59 -6.47
CA THR A 275 -9.65 20.47 -7.06
C THR A 275 -9.90 19.06 -7.57
N THR A 276 -10.83 18.33 -6.92
CA THR A 276 -11.22 16.98 -7.32
C THR A 276 -12.28 16.98 -8.42
N TYR A 277 -12.14 16.03 -9.35
CA TYR A 277 -13.12 15.74 -10.42
C TYR A 277 -13.83 14.41 -10.19
N ARG A 278 -13.63 13.80 -9.02
CA ARG A 278 -14.18 12.49 -8.67
C ARG A 278 -15.45 12.60 -7.84
N CYS A 279 -15.38 13.35 -6.76
CA CYS A 279 -16.41 13.35 -5.73
C CYS A 279 -17.44 14.46 -5.94
N GLY A 280 -18.70 14.16 -5.62
CA GLY A 280 -19.75 15.17 -5.51
C GLY A 280 -19.46 16.19 -4.40
N LYS A 281 -20.05 17.39 -4.50
CA LYS A 281 -19.77 18.52 -3.60
C LYS A 281 -20.05 18.19 -2.13
N ALA A 282 -21.15 17.51 -1.83
CA ALA A 282 -21.48 17.11 -0.46
C ALA A 282 -20.40 16.19 0.17
N ILE A 283 -19.81 15.28 -0.63
CA ILE A 283 -18.72 14.39 -0.19
C ILE A 283 -17.45 15.20 0.06
N VAL A 284 -17.16 16.18 -0.80
CA VAL A 284 -16.01 17.07 -0.62
C VAL A 284 -16.11 17.88 0.66
N GLU A 285 -17.29 18.35 1.06
CA GLU A 285 -17.47 19.08 2.33
C GLU A 285 -17.12 18.21 3.54
N VAL A 286 -17.46 16.90 3.52
CA VAL A 286 -17.04 15.98 4.58
C VAL A 286 -15.52 15.80 4.59
N ALA A 287 -14.91 15.66 3.41
CA ALA A 287 -13.46 15.50 3.29
C ALA A 287 -12.69 16.77 3.68
N ARG A 288 -13.25 17.96 3.50
CA ARG A 288 -12.64 19.26 3.88
C ARG A 288 -12.44 19.42 5.38
N ALA A 289 -13.27 18.78 6.20
CA ALA A 289 -13.04 18.75 7.64
C ALA A 289 -11.70 18.09 8.02
N LEU A 290 -11.21 17.18 7.18
CA LEU A 290 -9.93 16.48 7.35
C LEU A 290 -8.80 17.14 6.55
N VAL A 291 -9.12 17.68 5.37
CA VAL A 291 -8.17 18.23 4.38
C VAL A 291 -8.72 19.57 3.89
N PRO A 292 -8.43 20.68 4.60
CA PRO A 292 -9.07 21.98 4.39
C PRO A 292 -8.90 22.58 2.99
N ASP A 293 -7.83 22.22 2.27
CA ASP A 293 -7.53 22.67 0.92
C ASP A 293 -8.24 21.86 -0.18
N PHE A 294 -8.99 20.78 0.18
CA PHE A 294 -9.70 19.93 -0.77
C PHE A 294 -10.95 20.65 -1.34
N GLN A 295 -11.11 20.68 -2.66
CA GLN A 295 -12.16 21.45 -3.34
C GLN A 295 -12.83 20.60 -4.41
N ALA A 296 -14.16 20.78 -4.57
CA ALA A 296 -14.89 20.20 -5.68
C ALA A 296 -14.67 20.99 -6.97
N ALA A 297 -14.64 20.33 -8.12
CA ALA A 297 -14.69 21.00 -9.39
C ALA A 297 -16.01 21.82 -9.51
N PRO A 298 -16.01 22.99 -10.17
CA PRO A 298 -17.22 23.76 -10.36
C PRO A 298 -18.37 22.98 -11.01
N THR A 299 -18.01 22.04 -11.89
CA THR A 299 -18.94 21.16 -12.63
C THR A 299 -19.27 19.87 -11.88
N ALA A 300 -18.77 19.66 -10.65
CA ALA A 300 -19.07 18.47 -9.88
C ALA A 300 -20.57 18.37 -9.54
N PRO A 301 -21.16 17.16 -9.60
CA PRO A 301 -22.52 16.95 -9.14
C PRO A 301 -22.63 17.27 -7.65
N GLU A 302 -23.85 17.51 -7.17
CA GLU A 302 -24.06 17.78 -5.74
C GLU A 302 -23.63 16.59 -4.89
N GLY A 303 -24.01 15.38 -5.28
CA GLY A 303 -23.78 14.16 -4.52
C GLY A 303 -24.61 14.10 -3.24
N THR A 304 -24.53 13.00 -2.51
CA THR A 304 -25.25 12.82 -1.24
C THR A 304 -24.35 12.26 -0.16
N VAL A 305 -24.57 12.75 1.06
CA VAL A 305 -23.95 12.18 2.27
C VAL A 305 -25.06 11.96 3.30
N ARG A 306 -25.15 10.75 3.84
CA ARG A 306 -26.07 10.45 4.93
C ARG A 306 -25.40 9.62 5.99
N THR A 307 -25.84 9.80 7.23
CA THR A 307 -25.52 8.89 8.33
C THR A 307 -26.63 7.87 8.45
N ALA A 308 -26.31 6.64 8.80
CA ALA A 308 -27.26 5.55 8.83
C ALA A 308 -26.96 4.58 10.00
N PRO A 309 -27.97 3.85 10.52
CA PRO A 309 -27.80 2.88 11.59
C PRO A 309 -26.92 1.71 11.14
N LEU A 310 -26.38 0.96 12.11
CA LEU A 310 -25.43 -0.11 11.87
C LEU A 310 -25.96 -1.18 10.89
N SER A 311 -27.27 -1.42 10.86
CA SER A 311 -27.92 -2.38 9.96
C SER A 311 -28.07 -1.90 8.51
N ALA A 312 -27.88 -0.62 8.23
CA ALA A 312 -28.15 -0.01 6.93
C ALA A 312 -27.26 -0.55 5.79
N TRP A 313 -26.10 -1.15 6.11
CA TRP A 313 -25.28 -1.82 5.08
C TRP A 313 -26.03 -2.96 4.36
N MET A 314 -27.12 -3.48 4.93
CA MET A 314 -27.99 -4.45 4.27
C MET A 314 -28.65 -3.90 2.99
N GLU A 315 -28.73 -2.58 2.84
CA GLU A 315 -29.26 -1.91 1.65
C GLU A 315 -28.23 -1.89 0.49
N ALA A 316 -26.95 -2.20 0.74
CA ALA A 316 -25.91 -2.19 -0.27
C ALA A 316 -26.27 -3.06 -1.46
N GLN A 317 -25.98 -2.56 -2.66
CA GLN A 317 -26.31 -3.19 -3.94
C GLN A 317 -25.02 -3.59 -4.69
N PRO A 318 -25.10 -4.52 -5.65
CA PRO A 318 -23.97 -4.79 -6.53
C PRO A 318 -23.42 -3.51 -7.17
N GLY A 319 -22.09 -3.36 -7.15
CA GLY A 319 -21.38 -2.14 -7.53
C GLY A 319 -21.01 -1.21 -6.36
N ASP A 320 -21.66 -1.37 -5.21
CA ASP A 320 -21.31 -0.61 -3.99
C ASP A 320 -20.04 -1.14 -3.32
N PHE A 321 -19.36 -0.25 -2.59
CA PHE A 321 -18.31 -0.61 -1.66
C PHE A 321 -18.78 -0.51 -0.22
N VAL A 322 -18.41 -1.51 0.60
CA VAL A 322 -18.52 -1.43 2.06
C VAL A 322 -17.11 -1.43 2.65
N LEU A 323 -16.76 -0.35 3.31
CA LEU A 323 -15.41 -0.09 3.81
C LEU A 323 -15.36 -0.16 5.33
N SER A 324 -14.31 -0.80 5.84
CA SER A 324 -14.00 -0.90 7.27
C SER A 324 -12.51 -0.66 7.51
N ARG A 325 -12.15 -0.27 8.72
CA ARG A 325 -10.75 -0.19 9.16
C ARG A 325 -10.09 -1.57 9.26
N VAL A 326 -10.86 -2.58 9.64
CA VAL A 326 -10.45 -3.95 9.96
C VAL A 326 -11.32 -4.99 9.24
N ASN A 327 -10.90 -6.26 9.23
CA ASN A 327 -11.58 -7.31 8.45
C ASN A 327 -12.81 -7.91 9.19
N ALA A 328 -12.76 -8.04 10.51
CA ALA A 328 -13.81 -8.74 11.25
C ALA A 328 -15.24 -8.21 10.98
N PRO A 329 -15.54 -6.89 10.99
CA PRO A 329 -16.87 -6.39 10.64
C PRO A 329 -17.29 -6.71 9.21
N LEU A 330 -16.35 -6.78 8.28
CA LEU A 330 -16.63 -7.11 6.87
C LEU A 330 -17.12 -8.54 6.68
N MET A 331 -16.71 -9.46 7.58
CA MET A 331 -17.23 -10.83 7.59
C MET A 331 -18.73 -10.86 7.84
N GLY A 332 -19.19 -10.16 8.89
CA GLY A 332 -20.60 -10.06 9.22
C GLY A 332 -21.41 -9.44 8.07
N VAL A 333 -20.89 -8.36 7.47
CA VAL A 333 -21.52 -7.71 6.31
C VAL A 333 -21.63 -8.66 5.12
N ALA A 334 -20.53 -9.28 4.70
CA ALA A 334 -20.53 -10.16 3.53
C ALA A 334 -21.47 -11.35 3.72
N LEU A 335 -21.44 -12.00 4.89
CA LEU A 335 -22.33 -13.11 5.20
C LEU A 335 -23.81 -12.68 5.25
N GLY A 336 -24.10 -11.51 5.82
CA GLY A 336 -25.45 -10.96 5.86
C GLY A 336 -26.01 -10.65 4.48
N LEU A 337 -25.21 -10.06 3.60
CA LEU A 337 -25.60 -9.81 2.20
C LEU A 337 -25.83 -11.12 1.43
N ILE A 338 -24.97 -12.12 1.62
CA ILE A 338 -25.14 -13.44 0.98
C ILE A 338 -26.43 -14.12 1.46
N ARG A 339 -26.76 -14.04 2.75
CA ARG A 339 -28.06 -14.56 3.28
C ARG A 339 -29.26 -13.87 2.65
N GLN A 340 -29.13 -12.64 2.19
CA GLN A 340 -30.18 -11.92 1.42
C GLN A 340 -30.18 -12.24 -0.08
N GLY A 341 -29.36 -13.20 -0.53
CA GLY A 341 -29.25 -13.56 -1.94
C GLY A 341 -28.39 -12.61 -2.78
N LYS A 342 -27.69 -11.64 -2.17
CA LYS A 342 -26.80 -10.70 -2.84
C LYS A 342 -25.41 -11.33 -2.98
N ARG A 343 -24.72 -11.04 -4.08
CA ARG A 343 -23.33 -11.43 -4.23
C ARG A 343 -22.45 -10.45 -3.48
N ALA A 344 -21.70 -10.93 -2.51
CA ALA A 344 -20.73 -10.12 -1.75
C ALA A 344 -19.39 -10.86 -1.67
N ARG A 345 -18.29 -10.10 -1.71
CA ARG A 345 -16.91 -10.61 -1.57
C ARG A 345 -16.08 -9.69 -0.72
N ILE A 346 -15.07 -10.25 -0.07
CA ILE A 346 -14.10 -9.48 0.71
C ILE A 346 -12.79 -9.43 -0.10
N ARG A 347 -12.29 -8.20 -0.29
CA ARG A 347 -11.03 -8.00 -1.00
C ARG A 347 -9.85 -8.40 -0.13
N GLY A 348 -8.97 -9.29 -0.63
CA GLY A 348 -7.74 -9.68 0.06
C GLY A 348 -7.51 -11.18 0.11
N ARG A 349 -7.24 -11.79 -1.03
CA ARG A 349 -6.94 -13.22 -1.14
C ARG A 349 -5.79 -13.69 -0.25
N ASP A 350 -4.77 -12.85 -0.07
CA ASP A 350 -3.64 -13.09 0.82
C ASP A 350 -4.03 -13.09 2.30
N ILE A 351 -5.02 -12.27 2.72
CA ILE A 351 -5.56 -12.31 4.08
C ILE A 351 -6.25 -13.67 4.32
N GLY A 352 -7.10 -14.09 3.38
CA GLY A 352 -7.76 -15.40 3.48
C GLY A 352 -6.75 -16.53 3.63
N LYS A 353 -5.69 -16.54 2.84
CA LYS A 353 -4.59 -17.52 2.95
C LYS A 353 -3.90 -17.45 4.31
N GLY A 354 -3.54 -16.26 4.80
CA GLY A 354 -2.90 -16.09 6.11
C GLY A 354 -3.78 -16.56 7.27
N LEU A 355 -5.10 -16.35 7.19
CA LEU A 355 -6.05 -16.88 8.17
C LEU A 355 -6.15 -18.41 8.12
N VAL A 356 -6.14 -19.01 6.93
CA VAL A 356 -6.08 -20.48 6.76
C VAL A 356 -4.78 -21.05 7.34
N GLU A 357 -3.65 -20.40 7.09
CA GLU A 357 -2.36 -20.78 7.68
C GLU A 357 -2.37 -20.70 9.20
N LEU A 358 -2.99 -19.65 9.78
CA LEU A 358 -3.18 -19.54 11.22
C LEU A 358 -4.02 -20.70 11.77
N VAL A 359 -5.17 -21.02 11.15
CA VAL A 359 -6.00 -22.17 11.54
C VAL A 359 -5.20 -23.48 11.49
N ASN A 360 -4.39 -23.68 10.44
CA ASN A 360 -3.50 -24.86 10.34
C ASN A 360 -2.45 -24.91 11.45
N LYS A 361 -1.86 -23.76 11.81
CA LYS A 361 -0.87 -23.64 12.89
C LYS A 361 -1.45 -24.03 14.26
N LEU A 362 -2.73 -23.75 14.48
CA LEU A 362 -3.42 -24.11 15.73
C LEU A 362 -3.68 -25.63 15.87
N LYS A 363 -3.58 -26.41 14.78
CA LYS A 363 -3.74 -27.90 14.78
C LYS A 363 -5.04 -28.37 15.44
N LEU A 364 -6.13 -27.70 15.18
CA LEU A 364 -7.43 -28.00 15.80
C LEU A 364 -8.01 -29.32 15.29
N SER A 365 -8.51 -30.14 16.20
CA SER A 365 -9.29 -31.33 15.88
C SER A 365 -10.79 -31.03 15.81
N ARG A 366 -11.28 -30.09 16.59
CA ARG A 366 -12.69 -29.69 16.65
C ARG A 366 -12.81 -28.17 16.59
N LEU A 367 -13.90 -27.69 16.01
CA LEU A 367 -14.17 -26.24 15.90
C LEU A 367 -14.38 -25.58 17.28
N GLU A 368 -14.94 -26.33 18.24
CA GLU A 368 -15.17 -25.87 19.61
C GLU A 368 -13.88 -25.45 20.34
N ASP A 369 -12.73 -26.01 19.94
CA ASP A 369 -11.43 -25.71 20.55
C ASP A 369 -10.82 -24.41 20.01
N LEU A 370 -11.42 -23.80 18.97
CA LEU A 370 -10.87 -22.63 18.25
C LEU A 370 -10.70 -21.41 19.17
N ASP A 371 -11.72 -21.06 19.94
CA ASP A 371 -11.69 -19.87 20.81
C ASP A 371 -10.55 -19.95 21.82
N GLY A 372 -10.46 -21.06 22.57
CA GLY A 372 -9.37 -21.28 23.53
C GLY A 372 -7.99 -21.31 22.91
N ALA A 373 -7.85 -21.88 21.70
CA ALA A 373 -6.58 -21.93 20.99
C ALA A 373 -6.16 -20.53 20.49
N LEU A 374 -7.10 -19.74 19.98
CA LEU A 374 -6.85 -18.35 19.55
C LEU A 374 -6.50 -17.46 20.74
N GLU A 375 -7.20 -17.60 21.87
CA GLU A 375 -6.90 -16.86 23.09
C GLU A 375 -5.47 -17.17 23.58
N GLN A 376 -5.09 -18.43 23.63
CA GLN A 376 -3.76 -18.84 24.05
C GLN A 376 -2.67 -18.34 23.07
N TRP A 377 -2.94 -18.44 21.77
CA TRP A 377 -2.03 -17.95 20.74
C TRP A 377 -1.87 -16.43 20.82
N SER A 378 -2.96 -15.68 20.84
CA SER A 378 -2.92 -14.21 20.87
C SER A 378 -2.26 -13.67 22.14
N ARG A 379 -2.53 -14.25 23.31
CA ARG A 379 -1.86 -13.87 24.57
C ARG A 379 -0.35 -14.03 24.48
N ARG A 380 0.15 -15.14 23.91
CA ARG A 380 1.59 -15.39 23.74
C ARG A 380 2.21 -14.36 22.80
N GLU A 381 1.59 -14.11 21.64
CA GLU A 381 2.08 -13.14 20.66
C GLU A 381 2.10 -11.71 21.23
N ILE A 382 1.02 -11.28 21.89
CA ILE A 382 0.93 -9.96 22.51
C ILE A 382 1.97 -9.79 23.62
N ALA A 383 2.17 -10.80 24.47
CA ALA A 383 3.17 -10.75 25.54
C ALA A 383 4.60 -10.60 24.98
N ARG A 384 4.90 -11.24 23.85
CA ARG A 384 6.18 -11.10 23.14
C ARG A 384 6.37 -9.68 22.59
N LEU A 385 5.33 -9.14 21.95
CA LEU A 385 5.37 -7.80 21.35
C LEU A 385 5.43 -6.68 22.38
N SER A 386 4.81 -6.86 23.56
CA SER A 386 4.81 -5.84 24.63
C SER A 386 6.20 -5.54 25.23
N LYS A 387 7.19 -6.39 24.98
CA LYS A 387 8.59 -6.20 25.38
C LYS A 387 9.40 -5.39 24.35
N LYS A 388 8.82 -5.01 23.22
CA LYS A 388 9.45 -4.41 22.03
C LYS A 388 9.08 -2.93 21.85
N ASP A 389 9.57 -2.30 20.80
CA ASP A 389 9.23 -0.90 20.46
C ASP A 389 7.71 -0.68 20.39
N GLN A 390 7.21 0.28 21.20
CA GLN A 390 5.78 0.47 21.43
C GLN A 390 4.98 0.86 20.17
N ALA A 391 5.56 1.61 19.24
CA ALA A 391 4.83 2.11 18.07
C ALA A 391 4.54 0.97 17.09
N VAL A 392 5.54 0.14 16.84
CA VAL A 392 5.43 -1.02 15.93
C VAL A 392 4.57 -2.12 16.57
N ALA A 393 4.77 -2.39 17.87
CA ALA A 393 4.01 -3.39 18.60
C ALA A 393 2.50 -3.11 18.59
N ARG A 394 2.06 -1.85 18.74
CA ARG A 394 0.65 -1.47 18.73
C ARG A 394 -0.07 -1.86 17.44
N THR A 395 0.53 -1.57 16.29
CA THR A 395 -0.06 -1.91 14.98
C THR A 395 -0.21 -3.42 14.82
N ARG A 396 0.80 -4.18 15.26
CA ARG A 396 0.78 -5.64 15.17
C ARG A 396 -0.22 -6.27 16.12
N ILE A 397 -0.33 -5.78 17.35
CA ILE A 397 -1.34 -6.23 18.31
C ILE A 397 -2.75 -6.01 17.75
N ALA A 398 -3.01 -4.84 17.13
CA ALA A 398 -4.30 -4.58 16.49
C ALA A 398 -4.61 -5.58 15.37
N GLN A 399 -3.63 -5.99 14.57
CA GLN A 399 -3.80 -6.98 13.52
C GLN A 399 -4.05 -8.40 14.08
N ILE A 400 -3.36 -8.79 15.16
CA ILE A 400 -3.60 -10.06 15.86
C ILE A 400 -5.06 -10.13 16.34
N MET A 401 -5.54 -9.07 16.97
CA MET A 401 -6.92 -9.00 17.45
C MET A 401 -7.94 -9.05 16.29
N ASP A 402 -7.69 -8.33 15.18
CA ASP A 402 -8.54 -8.40 14.00
C ASP A 402 -8.60 -9.82 13.40
N ASN A 403 -7.47 -10.54 13.36
CA ASN A 403 -7.44 -11.93 12.89
C ASN A 403 -8.25 -12.86 13.80
N VAL A 404 -8.13 -12.70 15.14
CA VAL A 404 -8.91 -13.45 16.12
C VAL A 404 -10.41 -13.19 15.92
N ASP A 405 -10.82 -11.91 15.92
CA ASP A 405 -12.23 -11.52 15.77
C ASP A 405 -12.81 -12.00 14.42
N THR A 406 -12.00 -11.94 13.35
CA THR A 406 -12.39 -12.43 12.01
C THR A 406 -12.67 -13.94 12.02
N LEU A 407 -11.79 -14.74 12.64
CA LEU A 407 -11.94 -16.19 12.72
C LEU A 407 -13.13 -16.59 13.60
N LEU A 408 -13.31 -15.94 14.74
CA LEU A 408 -14.44 -16.20 15.66
C LEU A 408 -15.77 -15.86 14.99
N THR A 409 -15.88 -14.70 14.33
CA THR A 409 -17.09 -14.29 13.60
C THR A 409 -17.46 -15.30 12.51
N LEU A 410 -16.46 -15.82 11.78
CA LEU A 410 -16.73 -16.81 10.75
C LEU A 410 -17.08 -18.18 11.34
N ALA A 411 -16.46 -18.57 12.45
CA ALA A 411 -16.68 -19.85 13.12
C ALA A 411 -18.13 -20.04 13.58
N GLU A 412 -18.82 -18.96 13.96
CA GLU A 412 -20.25 -18.99 14.29
C GLU A 412 -21.16 -19.48 13.14
N THR A 413 -20.66 -19.51 11.92
CA THR A 413 -21.43 -19.76 10.71
C THR A 413 -21.08 -21.09 10.01
N VAL A 414 -20.24 -21.90 10.63
CA VAL A 414 -19.73 -23.17 10.10
C VAL A 414 -19.79 -24.28 11.16
N ALA A 415 -19.79 -25.55 10.71
CA ALA A 415 -19.91 -26.69 11.62
C ALA A 415 -18.56 -27.41 11.85
N SER A 416 -17.51 -27.09 11.08
CA SER A 416 -16.22 -27.77 11.18
C SER A 416 -15.03 -26.89 10.77
N VAL A 417 -13.82 -27.29 11.19
CA VAL A 417 -12.57 -26.63 10.80
C VAL A 417 -12.37 -26.64 9.27
N ALA A 418 -12.70 -27.75 8.61
CA ALA A 418 -12.57 -27.85 7.16
C ALA A 418 -13.56 -26.92 6.42
N GLU A 419 -14.74 -26.70 6.97
CA GLU A 419 -15.71 -25.75 6.42
C GLU A 419 -15.26 -24.31 6.64
N LEU A 420 -14.68 -24.00 7.81
CA LEU A 420 -14.07 -22.70 8.11
C LEU A 420 -13.01 -22.34 7.07
N GLN A 421 -12.08 -23.26 6.78
CA GLN A 421 -11.01 -23.06 5.81
C GLN A 421 -11.55 -22.81 4.40
N ARG A 422 -12.49 -23.64 3.91
CA ARG A 422 -13.13 -23.47 2.59
C ARG A 422 -13.85 -22.13 2.48
N LYS A 423 -14.52 -21.71 3.54
CA LYS A 423 -15.26 -20.44 3.56
C LYS A 423 -14.32 -19.24 3.54
N LEU A 424 -13.18 -19.30 4.23
CA LEU A 424 -12.11 -18.30 4.14
C LEU A 424 -11.59 -18.17 2.70
N GLU A 425 -11.31 -19.28 2.02
CA GLU A 425 -10.82 -19.28 0.64
C GLU A 425 -11.83 -18.71 -0.36
N THR A 426 -13.13 -18.95 -0.15
CA THR A 426 -14.20 -18.51 -1.08
C THR A 426 -14.64 -17.07 -0.86
N LEU A 427 -14.62 -16.57 0.37
CA LEU A 427 -15.04 -15.21 0.69
C LEU A 427 -13.99 -14.16 0.32
N PHE A 428 -12.71 -14.51 0.47
CA PHE A 428 -11.61 -13.61 0.14
C PHE A 428 -11.17 -13.76 -1.32
N SER A 429 -11.29 -12.69 -2.10
CA SER A 429 -10.96 -12.66 -3.54
C SER A 429 -10.33 -11.33 -3.91
N ASP A 430 -9.40 -11.34 -4.87
CA ASP A 430 -8.82 -10.13 -5.46
C ASP A 430 -9.47 -9.77 -6.82
N GLU A 431 -10.52 -10.47 -7.24
CA GLU A 431 -11.28 -10.06 -8.41
C GLU A 431 -11.79 -8.63 -8.22
N GLY A 432 -11.58 -7.80 -9.23
CA GLY A 432 -11.86 -6.37 -9.21
C GLY A 432 -13.32 -6.06 -8.89
N ALA A 433 -13.58 -4.82 -8.54
CA ALA A 433 -14.93 -4.29 -8.40
C ALA A 433 -15.72 -4.62 -9.67
N SER A 434 -16.74 -5.43 -9.53
CA SER A 434 -17.67 -5.79 -10.61
C SER A 434 -19.03 -5.18 -10.27
N GLU A 435 -19.68 -4.59 -11.24
CA GLU A 435 -21.08 -4.12 -11.12
C GLU A 435 -22.06 -5.19 -10.63
N SER A 436 -21.63 -6.46 -10.62
CA SER A 436 -22.43 -7.60 -10.19
C SER A 436 -22.23 -8.05 -8.74
N VAL A 437 -21.34 -7.38 -7.96
CA VAL A 437 -20.93 -7.81 -6.61
C VAL A 437 -20.84 -6.62 -5.67
N VAL A 438 -21.29 -6.75 -4.42
CA VAL A 438 -20.97 -5.82 -3.35
C VAL A 438 -19.53 -6.09 -2.88
N MET A 439 -18.66 -5.11 -3.00
CA MET A 439 -17.27 -5.23 -2.60
C MET A 439 -17.07 -4.79 -1.16
N CYS A 440 -16.83 -5.73 -0.25
CA CYS A 440 -16.38 -5.45 1.12
C CYS A 440 -14.85 -5.34 1.13
N SER A 441 -14.30 -4.28 1.71
CA SER A 441 -12.85 -4.07 1.72
C SER A 441 -12.38 -3.31 2.95
N THR A 442 -11.17 -3.60 3.41
CA THR A 442 -10.52 -2.65 4.31
C THR A 442 -10.18 -1.37 3.53
N ILE A 443 -10.17 -0.24 4.24
CA ILE A 443 -9.86 1.07 3.64
C ILE A 443 -8.49 1.04 2.97
N HIS A 444 -7.51 0.35 3.56
CA HIS A 444 -6.18 0.19 2.98
C HIS A 444 -6.21 -0.44 1.58
N ARG A 445 -7.00 -1.50 1.41
CA ARG A 445 -7.11 -2.23 0.13
C ARG A 445 -8.03 -1.56 -0.87
N ALA A 446 -8.90 -0.66 -0.41
CA ALA A 446 -9.74 0.17 -1.27
C ALA A 446 -9.00 1.38 -1.85
N LYS A 447 -7.75 1.66 -1.40
CA LYS A 447 -6.95 2.74 -1.97
C LYS A 447 -6.73 2.51 -3.47
N GLY A 448 -6.86 3.57 -4.26
CA GLY A 448 -6.80 3.51 -5.72
C GLY A 448 -8.13 3.14 -6.41
N LEU A 449 -9.09 2.58 -5.68
CA LEU A 449 -10.41 2.23 -6.21
C LEU A 449 -11.42 3.35 -5.96
N GLU A 450 -12.60 3.22 -6.61
CA GLU A 450 -13.71 4.17 -6.46
C GLU A 450 -15.04 3.48 -6.83
N ALA A 451 -16.14 3.93 -6.23
CA ALA A 451 -17.49 3.44 -6.52
C ALA A 451 -18.48 4.59 -6.53
N GLY A 452 -19.63 4.40 -7.20
CA GLY A 452 -20.73 5.38 -7.16
C GLY A 452 -21.19 5.60 -5.73
N ARG A 453 -21.48 4.51 -5.01
CA ARG A 453 -21.89 4.52 -3.59
C ARG A 453 -20.87 3.80 -2.72
N VAL A 454 -20.54 4.42 -1.58
CA VAL A 454 -19.64 3.85 -0.59
C VAL A 454 -20.26 3.91 0.81
N TRP A 455 -20.25 2.76 1.48
CA TRP A 455 -20.68 2.57 2.87
C TRP A 455 -19.43 2.51 3.74
N VAL A 456 -19.29 3.39 4.70
CA VAL A 456 -18.14 3.42 5.65
C VAL A 456 -18.62 3.00 7.02
N LEU A 457 -18.07 1.93 7.59
CA LEU A 457 -18.34 1.48 8.95
C LEU A 457 -17.54 2.38 9.92
N GLU A 458 -18.12 3.53 10.26
CA GLU A 458 -17.48 4.63 11.03
C GLU A 458 -16.92 4.17 12.38
N ASP A 459 -17.64 3.31 13.11
CA ASP A 459 -17.23 2.83 14.44
C ASP A 459 -15.94 2.01 14.42
N THR A 460 -15.46 1.61 13.23
CA THR A 460 -14.20 0.89 13.07
C THR A 460 -13.00 1.82 12.98
N LEU A 461 -13.21 3.09 12.70
CA LEU A 461 -12.18 4.12 12.65
C LEU A 461 -11.93 4.68 14.07
N LYS A 462 -10.70 4.53 14.52
CA LYS A 462 -10.27 5.07 15.82
C LYS A 462 -9.75 6.48 15.57
N GLY A 463 -10.33 7.50 16.17
CA GLY A 463 -9.78 8.86 16.08
C GLY A 463 -8.43 9.01 16.80
N GLY A 464 -7.76 10.15 16.64
CA GLY A 464 -6.68 10.60 17.52
C GLY A 464 -5.26 10.60 16.97
N ASN A 465 -5.04 10.19 15.71
CA ASN A 465 -3.76 10.36 15.06
C ASN A 465 -3.91 10.64 13.55
N LEU A 466 -2.85 11.15 12.93
CA LEU A 466 -2.82 11.53 11.51
C LEU A 466 -3.11 10.31 10.57
N GLU A 467 -2.67 9.12 10.93
CA GLU A 467 -2.91 7.92 10.10
C GLU A 467 -4.41 7.57 10.04
N GLU A 468 -5.12 7.64 11.15
CA GLU A 468 -6.57 7.41 11.19
C GLU A 468 -7.35 8.51 10.46
N GLU A 469 -6.91 9.79 10.53
CA GLU A 469 -7.47 10.86 9.71
C GLU A 469 -7.25 10.61 8.22
N ASN A 470 -6.06 10.17 7.83
CA ASN A 470 -5.74 9.82 6.46
C ASN A 470 -6.59 8.64 5.97
N LEU A 471 -6.79 7.61 6.81
CA LEU A 471 -7.68 6.49 6.49
C LEU A 471 -9.12 6.97 6.28
N ARG A 472 -9.62 7.86 7.15
CA ARG A 472 -10.95 8.44 6.98
C ARG A 472 -11.06 9.23 5.68
N TYR A 473 -10.07 10.07 5.37
CA TYR A 473 -10.00 10.81 4.11
C TYR A 473 -9.99 9.86 2.90
N VAL A 474 -9.18 8.79 2.95
CA VAL A 474 -9.17 7.78 1.89
C VAL A 474 -10.54 7.14 1.74
N ALA A 475 -11.20 6.72 2.83
CA ALA A 475 -12.51 6.08 2.79
C ALA A 475 -13.57 6.99 2.14
N VAL A 476 -13.68 8.23 2.62
CA VAL A 476 -14.62 9.24 2.10
C VAL A 476 -14.41 9.50 0.62
N THR A 477 -13.17 9.66 0.19
CA THR A 477 -12.82 9.99 -1.21
C THR A 477 -12.89 8.79 -2.17
N ARG A 478 -13.35 7.62 -1.73
CA ARG A 478 -13.70 6.50 -2.64
C ARG A 478 -15.07 6.69 -3.26
N ALA A 479 -15.97 7.45 -2.63
CA ALA A 479 -17.31 7.72 -3.13
C ALA A 479 -17.29 8.79 -4.24
N LYS A 480 -18.06 8.53 -5.31
CA LYS A 480 -18.32 9.51 -6.37
C LYS A 480 -19.61 10.28 -6.12
N ASP A 481 -20.70 9.57 -5.91
CA ASP A 481 -22.06 10.11 -5.92
C ASP A 481 -22.73 10.07 -4.54
N GLU A 482 -22.55 8.96 -3.80
CA GLU A 482 -23.19 8.78 -2.49
C GLU A 482 -22.22 8.20 -1.47
N LEU A 483 -22.14 8.85 -0.30
CA LEU A 483 -21.42 8.39 0.88
C LEU A 483 -22.41 8.10 2.01
N VAL A 484 -22.36 6.87 2.54
CA VAL A 484 -23.16 6.47 3.68
C VAL A 484 -22.24 6.17 4.87
N LEU A 485 -22.37 6.95 5.92
CA LEU A 485 -21.63 6.79 7.18
C LEU A 485 -22.45 5.93 8.13
N VAL A 486 -22.03 4.69 8.34
CA VAL A 486 -22.75 3.71 9.16
C VAL A 486 -22.19 3.70 10.58
N THR A 487 -23.04 3.98 11.57
CA THR A 487 -22.61 4.09 12.98
C THR A 487 -23.66 3.56 13.96
N LYS A 488 -23.18 3.07 15.12
CA LYS A 488 -24.00 2.70 16.27
C LYS A 488 -24.71 3.91 16.91
N ASN A 489 -24.08 5.08 16.80
CA ASN A 489 -24.57 6.33 17.38
C ASN A 489 -25.53 7.08 16.44
N TYR A 490 -26.20 6.37 15.55
CA TYR A 490 -27.16 6.97 14.64
C TYR A 490 -28.36 7.55 15.43
N VAL A 491 -28.62 8.84 15.22
CA VAL A 491 -29.83 9.51 15.69
C VAL A 491 -30.65 9.82 14.44
N ALA A 492 -31.87 9.30 14.39
CA ALA A 492 -32.77 9.61 13.29
C ALA A 492 -33.06 11.12 13.25
N PRO A 493 -33.07 11.76 12.05
CA PRO A 493 -33.46 13.15 11.95
C PRO A 493 -34.86 13.34 12.51
N GLU A 494 -35.06 14.32 13.39
CA GLU A 494 -36.40 14.70 13.86
C GLU A 494 -37.21 15.18 12.63
N GLY A 495 -38.26 14.42 12.25
CA GLY A 495 -39.23 14.86 11.23
C GLY A 495 -39.32 14.04 9.94
N GLY A 496 -38.82 12.83 9.86
CA GLY A 496 -39.14 11.90 8.78
C GLY A 496 -40.41 11.12 9.11
N GLU A 497 -41.58 11.68 8.81
CA GLU A 497 -42.83 10.91 8.74
C GLU A 497 -42.74 9.82 7.67
N GLN A 498 -43.30 8.66 7.98
CA GLN A 498 -43.32 7.37 7.27
C GLN A 498 -43.82 7.43 5.84
#